data_984d5a47718b392e4f03abc9604f148d
#
_entry.id   984d5a47718b392e4f03abc9604f148d
#
_cell.length_a   1.000
_cell.length_b   1.000
_cell.length_c   1.000
_cell.angle_alpha   90.00
_cell.angle_beta   90.00
_cell.angle_gamma   90.00
#
_symmetry.space_group_name_H-M   'P 1'
#
loop_
_entity.id
_entity.type
_entity.pdbx_description
1 polymer ?
#
loop_
_entity_poly.entity_id
_entity_poly.type
_entity_poly.pdbx_seq_one_letter_code
_entity_poly.pdbx_strand_id
1 'polypeptide(L)'
;MPVIEVTHPLVQHKLSYLRDKDTPTVHFRKLVEEVTLLLTYEATKDFPIEHVDIETPLEVTPMPRISGKKVAVCPILRAGLGMLDGVLTLISGARVGFIGLYRNEDTLQPVEYYVKLPADVADRDVILLDPMLATGNSTAHAVQLVKDAGATSVRLIAIIAAPEGIENIQRNHPDVQIVVAAIDRGLNEKGYIVPGLGDAGDRLYGTK
;
A
#
# COMPACT_ATOMS: atom_id res chain seq x y z
N MET A 1 5.08 15.06 -0.73
CA MET A 1 6.04 14.14 -0.07
C MET A 1 6.86 13.35 -1.10
N PRO A 2 7.99 12.72 -0.72
CA PRO A 2 8.82 11.96 -1.67
C PRO A 2 8.14 10.68 -2.11
N VAL A 3 8.46 10.25 -3.33
CA VAL A 3 8.27 8.90 -3.81
C VAL A 3 9.53 8.10 -3.46
N ILE A 4 9.34 6.96 -2.82
CA ILE A 4 10.44 6.08 -2.41
C ILE A 4 10.35 4.81 -3.25
N GLU A 5 11.30 4.64 -4.17
CA GLU A 5 11.49 3.40 -4.89
C GLU A 5 12.46 2.50 -4.13
N VAL A 6 12.01 1.32 -3.73
CA VAL A 6 12.81 0.39 -2.93
C VAL A 6 13.62 -0.52 -3.85
N THR A 7 14.85 -0.10 -4.15
CA THR A 7 15.75 -0.81 -5.07
C THR A 7 16.57 -1.92 -4.41
N HIS A 8 16.19 -2.35 -3.20
CA HIS A 8 16.89 -3.42 -2.49
C HIS A 8 16.91 -4.72 -3.32
N PRO A 9 18.07 -5.40 -3.47
CA PRO A 9 18.20 -6.59 -4.34
C PRO A 9 17.17 -7.68 -4.07
N LEU A 10 16.80 -7.93 -2.82
CA LEU A 10 15.78 -8.92 -2.46
C LEU A 10 14.38 -8.52 -2.97
N VAL A 11 14.04 -7.23 -2.93
CA VAL A 11 12.77 -6.73 -3.48
C VAL A 11 12.75 -6.90 -4.99
N GLN A 12 13.83 -6.52 -5.68
CA GLN A 12 13.95 -6.63 -7.13
C GLN A 12 13.94 -8.10 -7.60
N HIS A 13 14.59 -8.99 -6.86
CA HIS A 13 14.54 -10.43 -7.12
C HIS A 13 13.10 -10.98 -7.04
N LYS A 14 12.36 -10.65 -5.97
CA LYS A 14 10.95 -11.09 -5.83
C LYS A 14 10.04 -10.45 -6.89
N LEU A 15 10.30 -9.19 -7.23
CA LEU A 15 9.57 -8.49 -8.28
C LEU A 15 9.76 -9.14 -9.65
N SER A 16 10.96 -9.68 -9.97
CA SER A 16 11.19 -10.38 -11.23
C SER A 16 10.28 -11.60 -11.40
N TYR A 17 10.04 -12.36 -10.35
CA TYR A 17 9.07 -13.47 -10.37
C TYR A 17 7.62 -12.98 -10.43
N LEU A 18 7.27 -11.87 -9.75
CA LEU A 18 5.93 -11.29 -9.89
C LEU A 18 5.63 -10.86 -11.33
N ARG A 19 6.65 -10.40 -12.06
CA ARG A 19 6.50 -9.99 -13.46
C ARG A 19 6.40 -11.17 -14.42
N ASP A 20 6.97 -12.32 -14.06
CA ASP A 20 6.94 -13.51 -14.92
C ASP A 20 5.50 -14.00 -15.07
N LYS A 21 5.04 -14.10 -16.33
CA LYS A 21 3.68 -14.52 -16.67
C LYS A 21 3.38 -15.97 -16.25
N ASP A 22 4.42 -16.80 -16.15
CA ASP A 22 4.31 -18.22 -15.83
C ASP A 22 4.32 -18.47 -14.30
N THR A 23 4.45 -17.43 -13.48
CA THR A 23 4.35 -17.56 -12.02
C THR A 23 2.95 -17.98 -11.60
N PRO A 24 2.79 -19.19 -10.99
CA PRO A 24 1.49 -19.69 -10.57
C PRO A 24 0.85 -18.80 -9.48
N THR A 25 -0.49 -18.76 -9.45
CA THR A 25 -1.26 -17.95 -8.49
C THR A 25 -0.82 -18.13 -7.04
N VAL A 26 -0.52 -19.35 -6.60
CA VAL A 26 -0.05 -19.61 -5.22
C VAL A 26 1.26 -18.90 -4.92
N HIS A 27 2.21 -18.96 -5.84
CA HIS A 27 3.49 -18.28 -5.69
C HIS A 27 3.34 -16.77 -5.82
N PHE A 28 2.48 -16.30 -6.74
CA PHE A 28 2.20 -14.89 -6.91
C PHE A 28 1.66 -14.26 -5.62
N ARG A 29 0.68 -14.90 -4.95
CA ARG A 29 0.16 -14.45 -3.65
C ARG A 29 1.27 -14.31 -2.60
N LYS A 30 2.11 -15.34 -2.49
CA LYS A 30 3.20 -15.34 -1.49
C LYS A 30 4.22 -14.25 -1.78
N LEU A 31 4.56 -14.04 -3.04
CA LEU A 31 5.48 -12.98 -3.45
C LEU A 31 4.90 -11.57 -3.18
N VAL A 32 3.58 -11.37 -3.43
CA VAL A 32 2.89 -10.12 -3.09
C VAL A 32 2.98 -9.82 -1.59
N GLU A 33 2.69 -10.81 -0.74
CA GLU A 33 2.83 -10.70 0.71
C GLU A 33 4.27 -10.32 1.12
N GLU A 34 5.26 -11.05 0.61
CA GLU A 34 6.68 -10.85 0.94
C GLU A 34 7.23 -9.50 0.47
N VAL A 35 6.87 -9.05 -0.74
CA VAL A 35 7.25 -7.71 -1.23
C VAL A 35 6.58 -6.65 -0.38
N THR A 36 5.29 -6.81 -0.07
CA THR A 36 4.56 -5.85 0.77
C THR A 36 5.18 -5.72 2.15
N LEU A 37 5.60 -6.83 2.77
CA LEU A 37 6.31 -6.82 4.05
C LEU A 37 7.57 -5.93 3.98
N LEU A 38 8.40 -6.11 2.94
CA LEU A 38 9.63 -5.34 2.76
C LEU A 38 9.32 -3.84 2.48
N LEU A 39 8.29 -3.55 1.69
CA LEU A 39 7.85 -2.17 1.46
C LEU A 39 7.29 -1.53 2.73
N THR A 40 6.60 -2.30 3.57
CA THR A 40 6.09 -1.81 4.86
C THR A 40 7.22 -1.45 5.81
N TYR A 41 8.28 -2.24 5.86
CA TYR A 41 9.47 -1.91 6.63
C TYR A 41 10.05 -0.56 6.21
N GLU A 42 10.19 -0.31 4.92
CA GLU A 42 10.68 0.97 4.41
C GLU A 42 9.68 2.13 4.66
N ALA A 43 8.38 1.88 4.47
CA ALA A 43 7.34 2.88 4.66
C ALA A 43 7.19 3.36 6.11
N THR A 44 7.70 2.63 7.07
CA THR A 44 7.54 2.91 8.51
C THR A 44 8.82 3.38 9.19
N LYS A 45 9.92 3.54 8.46
CA LYS A 45 11.24 3.89 9.01
C LYS A 45 11.31 5.25 9.71
N ASP A 46 10.40 6.16 9.38
CA ASP A 46 10.32 7.53 9.92
C ASP A 46 9.16 7.70 10.91
N PHE A 47 8.57 6.60 11.39
CA PHE A 47 7.54 6.68 12.42
C PHE A 47 8.10 7.33 13.70
N PRO A 48 7.34 8.25 14.30
CA PRO A 48 7.77 8.88 15.55
C PRO A 48 7.87 7.86 16.68
N ILE A 49 8.91 8.00 17.49
CA ILE A 49 9.13 7.15 18.67
C ILE A 49 9.04 7.98 19.94
N GLU A 50 8.60 7.37 21.01
CA GLU A 50 8.65 7.85 22.39
C GLU A 50 9.43 6.88 23.26
N HIS A 51 9.99 7.34 24.37
CA HIS A 51 10.66 6.48 25.33
C HIS A 51 9.72 6.17 26.49
N VAL A 52 9.57 4.89 26.77
CA VAL A 52 8.70 4.38 27.85
C VAL A 52 9.54 3.52 28.76
N ASP A 53 9.48 3.76 30.07
CA ASP A 53 10.15 2.90 31.03
C ASP A 53 9.51 1.52 31.02
N ILE A 54 10.35 0.51 30.84
CA ILE A 54 10.00 -0.90 30.94
C ILE A 54 10.84 -1.59 31.98
N GLU A 55 10.30 -2.61 32.63
CA GLU A 55 11.03 -3.50 33.51
C GLU A 55 11.56 -4.67 32.66
N THR A 56 12.89 -4.78 32.56
CA THR A 56 13.57 -5.94 31.99
C THR A 56 13.80 -6.95 33.10
N PRO A 57 14.26 -8.17 32.81
CA PRO A 57 14.65 -9.12 33.87
C PRO A 57 15.76 -8.64 34.80
N LEU A 58 16.46 -7.53 34.47
CA LEU A 58 17.62 -7.06 35.20
C LEU A 58 17.39 -5.66 35.82
N GLU A 59 16.70 -4.76 35.13
CA GLU A 59 16.51 -3.37 35.60
C GLU A 59 15.34 -2.69 34.90
N VAL A 60 14.88 -1.56 35.45
CA VAL A 60 13.98 -0.62 34.79
C VAL A 60 14.80 0.32 33.90
N THR A 61 14.41 0.43 32.62
CA THR A 61 15.15 1.25 31.66
C THR A 61 14.21 1.85 30.59
N PRO A 62 14.49 3.08 30.09
CA PRO A 62 13.72 3.67 29.02
C PRO A 62 14.00 2.98 27.69
N MET A 63 12.93 2.55 26.98
CA MET A 63 13.01 1.88 25.68
C MET A 63 12.15 2.59 24.63
N PRO A 64 12.60 2.64 23.37
CA PRO A 64 11.85 3.27 22.31
C PRO A 64 10.60 2.45 21.94
N ARG A 65 9.48 3.14 21.77
CA ARG A 65 8.22 2.59 21.21
C ARG A 65 7.69 3.54 20.17
N ILE A 66 6.97 3.01 19.17
CA ILE A 66 6.22 3.85 18.24
C ILE A 66 5.20 4.64 19.04
N SER A 67 5.22 5.98 18.90
CA SER A 67 4.35 6.89 19.65
C SER A 67 2.90 6.87 19.14
N GLY A 68 1.98 7.32 19.96
CA GLY A 68 0.58 7.56 19.63
C GLY A 68 -0.26 6.31 19.35
N LYS A 69 -1.41 6.55 18.73
CA LYS A 69 -2.30 5.50 18.22
C LYS A 69 -1.78 4.96 16.90
N LYS A 70 -1.04 3.99 16.86
CA LYS A 70 -0.33 3.34 15.77
C LYS A 70 -1.06 3.32 14.40
N VAL A 71 -1.02 2.24 13.67
CA VAL A 71 -1.37 2.17 12.26
C VAL A 71 -2.83 1.76 12.04
N ALA A 72 -3.46 2.34 11.02
CA ALA A 72 -4.60 1.76 10.31
C ALA A 72 -4.15 1.36 8.90
N VAL A 73 -4.47 0.16 8.46
CA VAL A 73 -4.18 -0.33 7.11
C VAL A 73 -5.48 -0.49 6.33
N CYS A 74 -5.52 0.06 5.13
CA CYS A 74 -6.72 0.07 4.30
C CYS A 74 -6.39 -0.42 2.89
N PRO A 75 -6.59 -1.72 2.59
CA PRO A 75 -6.48 -2.22 1.23
C PRO A 75 -7.60 -1.67 0.35
N ILE A 76 -7.24 -1.26 -0.86
CA ILE A 76 -8.19 -0.93 -1.93
C ILE A 76 -8.61 -2.25 -2.58
N LEU A 77 -9.86 -2.62 -2.37
CA LEU A 77 -10.40 -3.87 -2.87
C LEU A 77 -10.55 -3.83 -4.40
N ARG A 78 -10.35 -4.95 -5.08
CA ARG A 78 -10.05 -6.30 -4.57
C ARG A 78 -8.56 -6.55 -4.39
N ALA A 79 -7.71 -6.08 -5.30
CA ALA A 79 -6.31 -6.49 -5.42
C ALA A 79 -5.44 -6.09 -4.20
N GLY A 80 -5.71 -4.94 -3.57
CA GLY A 80 -5.00 -4.51 -2.38
C GLY A 80 -5.11 -5.47 -1.19
N LEU A 81 -6.18 -6.30 -1.15
CA LEU A 81 -6.34 -7.29 -0.09
C LEU A 81 -5.19 -8.33 -0.05
N GLY A 82 -4.62 -8.66 -1.21
CA GLY A 82 -3.48 -9.58 -1.28
C GLY A 82 -2.20 -9.04 -0.61
N MET A 83 -2.15 -7.74 -0.31
CA MET A 83 -1.03 -7.10 0.38
C MET A 83 -1.20 -7.06 1.91
N LEU A 84 -2.41 -7.28 2.42
CA LEU A 84 -2.76 -7.03 3.81
C LEU A 84 -1.92 -7.86 4.79
N ASP A 85 -1.75 -9.14 4.53
CA ASP A 85 -1.02 -10.06 5.42
C ASP A 85 0.47 -9.68 5.55
N GLY A 86 1.06 -9.12 4.48
CA GLY A 86 2.43 -8.59 4.53
C GLY A 86 2.58 -7.44 5.54
N VAL A 87 1.59 -6.55 5.63
CA VAL A 87 1.58 -5.48 6.64
C VAL A 87 1.32 -6.04 8.04
N LEU A 88 0.33 -6.91 8.20
CA LEU A 88 -0.07 -7.45 9.50
C LEU A 88 1.01 -8.35 10.12
N THR A 89 1.87 -8.96 9.31
CA THR A 89 3.04 -9.72 9.79
C THR A 89 4.02 -8.82 10.55
N LEU A 90 4.23 -7.57 10.12
CA LEU A 90 5.10 -6.61 10.81
C LEU A 90 4.36 -5.81 11.88
N ILE A 91 3.11 -5.42 11.60
CA ILE A 91 2.32 -4.54 12.46
C ILE A 91 1.04 -5.27 12.88
N SER A 92 1.19 -6.32 13.67
CA SER A 92 0.09 -7.21 14.07
C SER A 92 -1.04 -6.48 14.83
N GLY A 93 -0.75 -5.34 15.45
CA GLY A 93 -1.73 -4.50 16.14
C GLY A 93 -2.42 -3.45 15.26
N ALA A 94 -2.16 -3.42 13.95
CA ALA A 94 -2.80 -2.48 13.05
C ALA A 94 -4.33 -2.69 13.01
N ARG A 95 -5.07 -1.58 12.95
CA ARG A 95 -6.51 -1.65 12.66
C ARG A 95 -6.71 -1.79 11.16
N VAL A 96 -7.71 -2.54 10.75
CA VAL A 96 -7.98 -2.78 9.33
C VAL A 96 -9.26 -2.07 8.93
N GLY A 97 -9.16 -1.24 7.88
CA GLY A 97 -10.29 -0.70 7.15
C GLY A 97 -10.33 -1.30 5.75
N PHE A 98 -11.44 -1.12 5.03
CA PHE A 98 -11.59 -1.60 3.66
C PHE A 98 -12.20 -0.50 2.80
N ILE A 99 -11.67 -0.32 1.60
CA ILE A 99 -12.18 0.62 0.61
C ILE A 99 -12.44 -0.16 -0.67
N GLY A 100 -13.72 -0.37 -0.99
CA GLY A 100 -14.18 -1.05 -2.19
C GLY A 100 -14.47 -0.06 -3.31
N LEU A 101 -13.67 -0.11 -4.36
CA LEU A 101 -13.81 0.72 -5.54
C LEU A 101 -13.81 -0.16 -6.78
N TYR A 102 -14.64 0.20 -7.77
CA TYR A 102 -14.50 -0.32 -9.12
C TYR A 102 -14.45 0.83 -10.12
N ARG A 103 -13.87 0.57 -11.27
CA ARG A 103 -13.83 1.53 -12.37
C ARG A 103 -15.09 1.38 -13.21
N ASN A 104 -15.88 2.44 -13.34
CA ASN A 104 -17.00 2.46 -14.28
C ASN A 104 -16.46 2.38 -15.71
N GLU A 105 -16.95 1.44 -16.50
CA GLU A 105 -16.44 1.17 -17.86
C GLU A 105 -16.75 2.32 -18.84
N ASP A 106 -17.88 3.01 -18.64
CA ASP A 106 -18.32 4.10 -19.53
C ASP A 106 -17.63 5.43 -19.20
N THR A 107 -17.55 5.76 -17.90
CA THR A 107 -17.03 7.06 -17.45
C THR A 107 -15.57 7.04 -17.07
N LEU A 108 -14.99 5.85 -16.88
CA LEU A 108 -13.64 5.58 -16.37
C LEU A 108 -13.38 6.16 -14.97
N GLN A 109 -14.42 6.58 -14.28
CA GLN A 109 -14.34 7.13 -12.93
C GLN A 109 -14.44 6.02 -11.87
N PRO A 110 -13.78 6.18 -10.71
CA PRO A 110 -13.93 5.26 -9.60
C PRO A 110 -15.34 5.37 -9.01
N VAL A 111 -15.95 4.23 -8.77
CA VAL A 111 -17.25 4.12 -8.09
C VAL A 111 -17.05 3.37 -6.78
N GLU A 112 -17.50 4.00 -5.69
CA GLU A 112 -17.48 3.41 -4.36
C GLU A 112 -18.63 2.42 -4.20
N TYR A 113 -18.33 1.22 -3.70
CA TYR A 113 -19.37 0.25 -3.35
C TYR A 113 -19.28 -0.24 -1.90
N TYR A 114 -18.15 0.00 -1.23
CA TYR A 114 -17.98 -0.36 0.18
C TYR A 114 -16.87 0.46 0.82
N VAL A 115 -17.18 1.12 1.94
CA VAL A 115 -16.18 1.77 2.79
C VAL A 115 -16.46 1.44 4.24
N LYS A 116 -15.45 0.90 4.92
CA LYS A 116 -15.48 0.67 6.36
C LYS A 116 -14.11 1.01 6.93
N LEU A 117 -14.02 2.12 7.61
CA LEU A 117 -12.80 2.59 8.27
C LEU A 117 -12.87 2.37 9.78
N PRO A 118 -11.73 2.25 10.49
CA PRO A 118 -11.70 2.29 11.95
C PRO A 118 -12.31 3.58 12.47
N ALA A 119 -13.07 3.51 13.55
CA ALA A 119 -13.76 4.68 14.14
C ALA A 119 -12.79 5.78 14.59
N ASP A 120 -11.54 5.41 14.90
CA ASP A 120 -10.47 6.30 15.35
C ASP A 120 -9.40 6.53 14.25
N VAL A 121 -9.79 6.45 12.96
CA VAL A 121 -8.86 6.61 11.83
C VAL A 121 -8.17 7.98 11.81
N ALA A 122 -8.83 9.01 12.32
CA ALA A 122 -8.29 10.36 12.43
C ALA A 122 -7.03 10.47 13.32
N ASP A 123 -6.90 9.55 14.28
CA ASP A 123 -5.78 9.52 15.23
C ASP A 123 -4.65 8.56 14.80
N ARG A 124 -4.70 8.00 13.59
CA ARG A 124 -3.79 6.95 13.13
C ARG A 124 -2.99 7.33 11.90
N ASP A 125 -1.80 6.76 11.76
CA ASP A 125 -1.09 6.70 10.49
C ASP A 125 -1.79 5.71 9.58
N VAL A 126 -2.34 6.20 8.47
CA VAL A 126 -3.08 5.36 7.51
C VAL A 126 -2.15 4.87 6.42
N ILE A 127 -2.11 3.56 6.22
CA ILE A 127 -1.42 2.91 5.09
C ILE A 127 -2.45 2.38 4.12
N LEU A 128 -2.53 2.98 2.94
CA LEU A 128 -3.31 2.46 1.82
C LEU A 128 -2.50 1.42 1.04
N LEU A 129 -3.17 0.35 0.62
CA LEU A 129 -2.55 -0.71 -0.16
C LEU A 129 -3.24 -0.84 -1.51
N ASP A 130 -2.46 -0.65 -2.57
CA ASP A 130 -2.88 -0.86 -3.96
C ASP A 130 -1.70 -1.44 -4.74
N PRO A 131 -1.73 -2.69 -5.23
CA PRO A 131 -0.57 -3.28 -5.89
C PRO A 131 -0.14 -2.55 -7.16
N MET A 132 -1.04 -1.79 -7.80
CA MET A 132 -0.79 -1.21 -9.11
C MET A 132 -1.26 0.26 -9.18
N LEU A 133 -0.33 1.19 -8.95
CA LEU A 133 -0.59 2.62 -9.15
C LEU A 133 -0.47 2.97 -10.65
N ALA A 134 -1.54 2.71 -11.41
CA ALA A 134 -1.59 2.95 -12.86
C ALA A 134 -1.95 4.42 -13.18
N THR A 135 -3.22 4.76 -13.36
CA THR A 135 -3.67 6.15 -13.57
C THR A 135 -3.76 6.95 -12.27
N GLY A 136 -3.80 6.27 -11.13
CA GLY A 136 -3.93 6.87 -9.81
C GLY A 136 -5.36 7.32 -9.43
N ASN A 137 -6.36 7.20 -10.31
CA ASN A 137 -7.71 7.71 -10.02
C ASN A 137 -8.38 7.02 -8.83
N SER A 138 -8.36 5.69 -8.78
CA SER A 138 -8.92 4.94 -7.65
C SER A 138 -8.16 5.21 -6.36
N THR A 139 -6.84 5.26 -6.45
CA THR A 139 -5.98 5.54 -5.30
C THR A 139 -6.18 6.96 -4.78
N ALA A 140 -6.27 7.98 -5.66
CA ALA A 140 -6.56 9.37 -5.27
C ALA A 140 -7.92 9.48 -4.58
N HIS A 141 -8.94 8.79 -5.11
CA HIS A 141 -10.25 8.73 -4.47
C HIS A 141 -10.19 8.08 -3.09
N ALA A 142 -9.47 6.96 -2.93
CA ALA A 142 -9.27 6.31 -1.64
C ALA A 142 -8.54 7.21 -0.63
N VAL A 143 -7.51 7.95 -1.08
CA VAL A 143 -6.83 8.96 -0.25
C VAL A 143 -7.81 10.02 0.21
N GLN A 144 -8.66 10.53 -0.68
CA GLN A 144 -9.66 11.53 -0.32
C GLN A 144 -10.63 11.00 0.74
N LEU A 145 -11.14 9.76 0.57
CA LEU A 145 -12.06 9.13 1.53
C LEU A 145 -11.46 9.04 2.95
N VAL A 146 -10.19 8.62 3.08
CA VAL A 146 -9.57 8.54 4.41
C VAL A 146 -9.28 9.92 5.00
N LYS A 147 -8.97 10.92 4.19
CA LYS A 147 -8.82 12.32 4.63
C LYS A 147 -10.15 12.93 5.07
N ASP A 148 -11.23 12.67 4.34
CA ASP A 148 -12.58 13.12 4.72
C ASP A 148 -13.04 12.49 6.04
N ALA A 149 -12.53 11.29 6.35
CA ALA A 149 -12.72 10.66 7.66
C ALA A 149 -11.79 11.21 8.75
N GLY A 150 -10.97 12.22 8.45
CA GLY A 150 -10.13 12.94 9.39
C GLY A 150 -8.67 12.48 9.45
N ALA A 151 -8.22 11.53 8.63
CA ALA A 151 -6.83 11.10 8.62
C ALA A 151 -5.89 12.25 8.19
N THR A 152 -4.86 12.51 8.98
CA THR A 152 -3.86 13.57 8.72
C THR A 152 -2.52 13.03 8.23
N SER A 153 -2.26 11.73 8.41
CA SER A 153 -1.06 11.03 7.96
C SER A 153 -1.47 9.87 7.08
N VAL A 154 -1.15 9.97 5.79
CA VAL A 154 -1.51 8.94 4.80
C VAL A 154 -0.26 8.53 4.01
N ARG A 155 -0.05 7.23 3.89
CA ARG A 155 0.99 6.61 3.08
C ARG A 155 0.34 5.65 2.09
N LEU A 156 0.91 5.55 0.91
CA LEU A 156 0.53 4.58 -0.10
C LEU A 156 1.68 3.58 -0.28
N ILE A 157 1.37 2.30 -0.20
CA ILE A 157 2.28 1.23 -0.61
C ILE A 157 1.71 0.60 -1.88
N ALA A 158 2.51 0.61 -2.94
CA ALA A 158 2.19 -0.08 -4.19
C ALA A 158 3.35 -1.01 -4.59
N ILE A 159 3.06 -2.09 -5.31
CA ILE A 159 4.12 -2.98 -5.81
C ILE A 159 4.79 -2.31 -7.01
N ILE A 160 4.00 -1.88 -7.99
CA ILE A 160 4.50 -1.12 -9.13
C ILE A 160 3.69 0.16 -9.35
N ALA A 161 4.34 1.16 -9.93
CA ALA A 161 3.69 2.42 -10.29
C ALA A 161 4.06 2.85 -11.71
N ALA A 162 3.14 3.59 -12.35
CA ALA A 162 3.44 4.35 -13.54
C ALA A 162 3.66 5.83 -13.16
N PRO A 163 4.49 6.59 -13.91
CA PRO A 163 4.69 8.02 -13.69
C PRO A 163 3.37 8.80 -13.64
N GLU A 164 2.41 8.46 -14.50
CA GLU A 164 1.10 9.10 -14.59
C GLU A 164 0.31 8.98 -13.27
N GLY A 165 0.35 7.80 -12.64
CA GLY A 165 -0.29 7.58 -11.34
C GLY A 165 0.38 8.34 -10.22
N ILE A 166 1.70 8.38 -10.22
CA ILE A 166 2.50 9.15 -9.25
C ILE A 166 2.17 10.64 -9.37
N GLU A 167 2.20 11.20 -10.59
CA GLU A 167 1.86 12.60 -10.85
C GLU A 167 0.45 12.95 -10.40
N ASN A 168 -0.52 12.06 -10.63
CA ASN A 168 -1.89 12.24 -10.20
C ASN A 168 -1.98 12.36 -8.67
N ILE A 169 -1.34 11.44 -7.94
CA ILE A 169 -1.33 11.51 -6.46
C ILE A 169 -0.58 12.76 -5.98
N GLN A 170 0.58 13.08 -6.53
CA GLN A 170 1.35 14.25 -6.13
C GLN A 170 0.62 15.58 -6.40
N ARG A 171 -0.17 15.66 -7.46
CA ARG A 171 -0.97 16.84 -7.80
C ARG A 171 -2.13 17.04 -6.84
N ASN A 172 -2.87 15.98 -6.52
CA ASN A 172 -4.08 16.06 -5.71
C ASN A 172 -3.82 15.92 -4.22
N HIS A 173 -2.77 15.18 -3.84
CA HIS A 173 -2.42 14.83 -2.47
C HIS A 173 -0.89 14.91 -2.25
N PRO A 174 -0.28 16.10 -2.34
CA PRO A 174 1.18 16.28 -2.27
C PRO A 174 1.80 15.89 -0.92
N ASP A 175 0.97 15.71 0.10
CA ASP A 175 1.32 15.29 1.46
C ASP A 175 1.34 13.76 1.63
N VAL A 176 0.92 12.98 0.64
CA VAL A 176 0.95 11.51 0.68
C VAL A 176 2.34 10.99 0.30
N GLN A 177 2.91 10.17 1.17
CA GLN A 177 4.13 9.43 0.85
C GLN A 177 3.78 8.20 0.01
N ILE A 178 4.53 7.98 -1.07
CA ILE A 178 4.37 6.82 -1.95
C ILE A 178 5.61 5.93 -1.81
N VAL A 179 5.41 4.64 -1.51
CA VAL A 179 6.47 3.64 -1.43
C VAL A 179 6.17 2.53 -2.43
N VAL A 180 7.13 2.25 -3.33
CA VAL A 180 6.96 1.28 -4.42
C VAL A 180 8.17 0.39 -4.58
N ALA A 181 7.98 -0.82 -5.11
CA ALA A 181 9.10 -1.69 -5.47
C ALA A 181 9.71 -1.32 -6.83
N ALA A 182 8.92 -0.75 -7.76
CA ALA A 182 9.44 -0.20 -9.01
C ALA A 182 8.52 0.86 -9.60
N ILE A 183 9.15 1.82 -10.29
CA ILE A 183 8.47 2.78 -11.16
C ILE A 183 8.70 2.32 -12.60
N ASP A 184 7.64 1.93 -13.27
CA ASP A 184 7.68 1.44 -14.65
C ASP A 184 7.65 2.61 -15.65
N ARG A 185 7.87 2.32 -16.95
CA ARG A 185 8.04 3.39 -17.94
C ARG A 185 6.76 4.18 -18.27
N GLY A 186 5.56 3.65 -17.95
CA GLY A 186 4.28 4.32 -18.20
C GLY A 186 3.14 3.36 -18.48
N LEU A 187 2.05 3.89 -19.04
CA LEU A 187 0.84 3.15 -19.37
C LEU A 187 0.78 2.85 -20.87
N ASN A 188 0.17 1.71 -21.23
CA ASN A 188 -0.22 1.44 -22.61
C ASN A 188 -1.58 2.06 -22.94
N GLU A 189 -2.03 1.94 -24.20
CA GLU A 189 -3.30 2.47 -24.71
C GLU A 189 -4.53 1.98 -23.92
N LYS A 190 -4.44 0.83 -23.25
CA LYS A 190 -5.50 0.26 -22.42
C LYS A 190 -5.39 0.63 -20.94
N GLY A 191 -4.41 1.48 -20.58
CA GLY A 191 -4.18 1.91 -19.20
C GLY A 191 -3.48 0.88 -18.30
N TYR A 192 -2.83 -0.14 -18.88
CA TYR A 192 -1.98 -1.07 -18.12
C TYR A 192 -0.57 -0.55 -17.99
N ILE A 193 0.03 -0.76 -16.82
CA ILE A 193 1.45 -0.45 -16.57
C ILE A 193 2.35 -1.33 -17.45
N VAL A 194 3.39 -0.74 -18.04
CA VAL A 194 4.34 -1.43 -18.95
C VAL A 194 5.78 -1.17 -18.49
N PRO A 195 6.58 -2.21 -18.28
CA PRO A 195 6.37 -3.64 -18.56
C PRO A 195 5.33 -4.31 -17.64
N GLY A 196 5.08 -3.78 -16.44
CA GLY A 196 4.00 -4.23 -15.57
C GLY A 196 4.20 -5.64 -14.99
N LEU A 197 3.09 -6.20 -14.50
CA LEU A 197 2.97 -7.57 -14.01
C LEU A 197 1.61 -8.21 -14.37
N GLY A 198 0.90 -7.63 -15.36
CA GLY A 198 -0.45 -8.05 -15.73
C GLY A 198 -1.52 -7.46 -14.81
N ASP A 199 -2.69 -8.09 -14.75
CA ASP A 199 -3.73 -7.74 -13.78
C ASP A 199 -3.46 -8.43 -12.45
N ALA A 200 -3.14 -7.62 -11.41
CA ALA A 200 -2.79 -8.14 -10.10
C ALA A 200 -3.98 -8.87 -9.44
N GLY A 201 -5.20 -8.37 -9.64
CA GLY A 201 -6.41 -9.00 -9.08
C GLY A 201 -6.65 -10.39 -9.67
N ASP A 202 -6.61 -10.50 -10.99
CA ASP A 202 -6.78 -11.79 -11.67
C ASP A 202 -5.67 -12.79 -11.29
N ARG A 203 -4.43 -12.33 -11.22
CA ARG A 203 -3.30 -13.17 -10.82
C ARG A 203 -3.34 -13.61 -9.36
N LEU A 204 -3.83 -12.73 -8.45
CA LEU A 204 -4.02 -13.04 -7.03
C LEU A 204 -5.16 -14.05 -6.80
N TYR A 205 -6.25 -13.93 -7.55
CA TYR A 205 -7.48 -14.69 -7.28
C TYR A 205 -7.76 -15.80 -8.29
N GLY A 206 -6.99 -15.88 -9.36
CA GLY A 206 -7.16 -16.90 -10.39
C GLY A 206 -8.48 -16.74 -11.16
N THR A 207 -8.87 -15.50 -11.45
CA THR A 207 -10.15 -15.17 -12.09
C THR A 207 -10.09 -15.13 -13.61
N LYS A 208 -8.91 -15.34 -14.19
CA LYS A 208 -8.66 -15.57 -15.63
C LYS A 208 -7.66 -16.67 -15.84
#